data_39b2cf6a3c06627109b4bc921123c99d
#
_entry.id   39b2cf6a3c06627109b4bc921123c99d
#
_cell.length_a   1.000
_cell.length_b   1.000
_cell.length_c   1.000
_cell.angle_alpha   90.00
_cell.angle_beta   90.00
_cell.angle_gamma   90.00
#
_symmetry.space_group_name_H-M   'P 1'
#
loop_
_entity.id
_entity.type
_entity.pdbx_description
1 polymer ?
#
loop_
_entity_poly.entity_id
_entity_poly.type
_entity_poly.pdbx_seq_one_letter_code
_entity_poly.pdbx_strand_id
1 'polypeptide(L)'
;DYIETGSWSTKAITECNKVAKANVIASSKQDVFSYIPKEYKQKIDSKYLHITSNNTIYGTQYKVFPKVNNRDGCLVADMSSDIFSAPINVSDFGLIYAGAQKNMGPAGVTLVIVRDDLVHNELDHLPTMMRYDTHVKKDSMFNTPPVLSVFVVNETLKWIEDQGGVVSIENSNK
;
A
#
# COMPACT_ATOMS: atom_id res chain seq x y z
N ASP A 1 -3.88 1.19 -13.54
CA ASP A 1 -2.98 0.11 -13.96
C ASP A 1 -2.56 -0.75 -12.76
N TYR A 2 -2.32 -2.03 -13.00
CA TYR A 2 -1.90 -3.00 -11.99
C TYR A 2 -0.74 -3.86 -12.50
N ILE A 3 0.20 -4.20 -11.61
CA ILE A 3 1.18 -5.28 -11.83
C ILE A 3 0.77 -6.47 -10.96
N GLU A 4 0.47 -7.60 -11.60
CA GLU A 4 -0.02 -8.80 -10.94
C GLU A 4 1.15 -9.73 -10.60
N THR A 5 1.52 -9.78 -9.31
CA THR A 5 2.72 -10.46 -8.80
C THR A 5 2.42 -11.49 -7.70
N GLY A 6 1.15 -11.80 -7.46
CA GLY A 6 0.76 -12.78 -6.45
C GLY A 6 -0.72 -12.72 -6.10
N SER A 7 -1.14 -13.53 -5.14
CA SER A 7 -2.55 -13.65 -4.74
C SER A 7 -3.15 -12.32 -4.25
N TRP A 8 -2.37 -11.51 -3.55
CA TRP A 8 -2.88 -10.25 -3.01
C TRP A 8 -3.09 -9.20 -4.11
N SER A 9 -2.18 -9.09 -5.07
CA SER A 9 -2.39 -8.24 -6.25
C SER A 9 -3.57 -8.72 -7.10
N THR A 10 -3.76 -10.05 -7.28
CA THR A 10 -4.92 -10.60 -7.97
C THR A 10 -6.23 -10.22 -7.28
N LYS A 11 -6.26 -10.28 -5.93
CA LYS A 11 -7.44 -9.86 -5.16
C LYS A 11 -7.72 -8.36 -5.32
N ALA A 12 -6.70 -7.51 -5.26
CA ALA A 12 -6.84 -6.06 -5.49
C ALA A 12 -7.42 -5.76 -6.89
N ILE A 13 -6.95 -6.46 -7.93
CA ILE A 13 -7.49 -6.38 -9.29
C ILE A 13 -8.98 -6.79 -9.31
N THR A 14 -9.31 -7.89 -8.65
CA THR A 14 -10.69 -8.39 -8.56
C THR A 14 -11.62 -7.37 -7.90
N GLU A 15 -11.20 -6.75 -6.81
CA GLU A 15 -12.00 -5.73 -6.12
C GLU A 15 -12.14 -4.45 -6.97
N CYS A 16 -11.06 -4.02 -7.62
CA CYS A 16 -11.14 -2.88 -8.54
C CYS A 16 -12.18 -3.13 -9.65
N ASN A 17 -12.21 -4.32 -10.22
CA ASN A 17 -13.15 -4.66 -11.31
C ASN A 17 -14.62 -4.70 -10.88
N LYS A 18 -14.94 -4.63 -9.59
CA LYS A 18 -16.33 -4.48 -9.10
C LYS A 18 -16.85 -3.04 -9.21
N VAL A 19 -15.96 -2.05 -9.17
CA VAL A 19 -16.30 -0.62 -9.11
C VAL A 19 -15.72 0.19 -10.28
N ALA A 20 -14.72 -0.33 -10.94
CA ALA A 20 -14.03 0.31 -12.06
C ALA A 20 -13.45 -0.76 -13.01
N LYS A 21 -12.61 -0.34 -13.95
CA LYS A 21 -11.90 -1.25 -14.87
C LYS A 21 -10.42 -1.30 -14.50
N ALA A 22 -9.98 -2.41 -13.92
CA ALA A 22 -8.55 -2.67 -13.74
C ALA A 22 -7.89 -3.00 -15.08
N ASN A 23 -6.71 -2.42 -15.32
CA ASN A 23 -5.88 -2.74 -16.46
C ASN A 23 -4.59 -3.40 -15.96
N VAL A 24 -4.43 -4.69 -16.20
CA VAL A 24 -3.23 -5.45 -15.84
C VAL A 24 -2.19 -5.24 -16.93
N ILE A 25 -1.14 -4.47 -16.63
CA ILE A 25 -0.10 -4.09 -17.59
C ILE A 25 1.09 -5.05 -17.59
N ALA A 26 1.24 -5.84 -16.52
CA ALA A 26 2.20 -6.94 -16.43
C ALA A 26 1.73 -7.97 -15.40
N SER A 27 2.06 -9.23 -15.65
CA SER A 27 1.71 -10.35 -14.76
C SER A 27 2.76 -11.45 -14.87
N SER A 28 3.14 -12.04 -13.75
CA SER A 28 3.94 -13.26 -13.68
C SER A 28 3.12 -14.50 -13.35
N LYS A 29 1.80 -14.44 -13.50
CA LYS A 29 0.86 -15.50 -13.15
C LYS A 29 1.11 -16.80 -13.89
N GLN A 30 1.49 -16.72 -15.18
CA GLN A 30 1.78 -17.91 -16.00
C GLN A 30 2.98 -18.69 -15.47
N ASP A 31 3.92 -17.99 -14.80
CA ASP A 31 5.11 -18.55 -14.18
C ASP A 31 4.94 -18.72 -12.67
N VAL A 32 3.70 -18.90 -12.22
CA VAL A 32 3.32 -19.15 -10.80
C VAL A 32 3.86 -18.05 -9.90
N PHE A 33 3.90 -16.80 -10.38
CA PHE A 33 4.41 -15.62 -9.64
C PHE A 33 5.85 -15.76 -9.12
N SER A 34 6.72 -16.46 -9.86
CA SER A 34 8.10 -16.71 -9.45
C SER A 34 9.03 -15.49 -9.58
N TYR A 35 8.58 -14.41 -10.21
CA TYR A 35 9.35 -13.17 -10.38
C TYR A 35 8.44 -11.94 -10.43
N ILE A 36 9.06 -10.76 -10.32
CA ILE A 36 8.40 -9.48 -10.53
C ILE A 36 8.71 -8.99 -11.94
N PRO A 37 7.69 -8.73 -12.80
CA PRO A 37 7.90 -8.19 -14.15
C PRO A 37 8.62 -6.84 -14.10
N LYS A 38 9.66 -6.68 -14.92
CA LYS A 38 10.44 -5.45 -15.00
C LYS A 38 10.03 -4.57 -16.18
N GLU A 39 9.47 -5.19 -17.22
CA GLU A 39 9.05 -4.51 -18.44
C GLU A 39 7.54 -4.41 -18.51
N TYR A 40 7.03 -3.22 -18.62
CA TYR A 40 5.60 -2.92 -18.78
C TYR A 40 5.41 -1.53 -19.37
N LYS A 41 4.27 -1.31 -20.00
CA LYS A 41 3.89 -0.02 -20.55
C LYS A 41 2.63 0.48 -19.84
N GLN A 42 2.76 1.55 -19.08
CA GLN A 42 1.62 2.22 -18.48
C GLN A 42 0.74 2.89 -19.54
N LYS A 43 -0.56 2.93 -19.28
CA LYS A 43 -1.47 3.74 -20.07
C LYS A 43 -1.31 5.21 -19.71
N ILE A 44 -1.37 6.07 -20.72
CA ILE A 44 -1.17 7.52 -20.57
C ILE A 44 -2.26 8.18 -19.72
N ASP A 45 -3.46 7.60 -19.69
CA ASP A 45 -4.65 8.06 -18.95
C ASP A 45 -4.87 7.34 -17.61
N SER A 46 -3.96 6.44 -17.24
CA SER A 46 -4.05 5.71 -15.98
C SER A 46 -3.85 6.65 -14.78
N LYS A 47 -4.78 6.65 -13.84
CA LYS A 47 -4.71 7.50 -12.64
C LYS A 47 -3.69 7.03 -11.63
N TYR A 48 -3.42 5.73 -11.57
CA TYR A 48 -2.40 5.16 -10.70
C TYR A 48 -1.84 3.84 -11.22
N LEU A 49 -0.67 3.50 -10.74
CA LEU A 49 -0.09 2.17 -10.83
C LEU A 49 -0.16 1.51 -9.46
N HIS A 50 -0.90 0.41 -9.36
CA HIS A 50 -1.01 -0.35 -8.12
C HIS A 50 -0.03 -1.51 -8.08
N ILE A 51 0.65 -1.68 -6.96
CA ILE A 51 1.52 -2.81 -6.64
C ILE A 51 1.20 -3.40 -5.26
N THR A 52 1.51 -4.66 -5.07
CA THR A 52 1.68 -5.29 -3.76
C THR A 52 3.17 -5.45 -3.51
N SER A 53 3.73 -4.71 -2.56
CA SER A 53 5.18 -4.62 -2.33
C SER A 53 5.82 -5.96 -1.99
N ASN A 54 5.10 -6.80 -1.24
CA ASN A 54 5.55 -8.13 -0.83
C ASN A 54 4.41 -9.14 -0.86
N ASN A 55 4.51 -10.12 -1.74
CA ASN A 55 3.55 -11.23 -1.86
C ASN A 55 4.02 -12.43 -1.06
N THR A 56 3.58 -12.54 0.17
CA THR A 56 4.05 -13.51 1.16
C THR A 56 3.81 -14.98 0.79
N ILE A 57 2.81 -15.28 -0.05
CA ILE A 57 2.50 -16.67 -0.48
C ILE A 57 3.54 -17.18 -1.48
N TYR A 58 3.98 -16.30 -2.40
CA TYR A 58 4.92 -16.67 -3.48
C TYR A 58 6.35 -16.19 -3.22
N GLY A 59 6.57 -15.38 -2.18
CA GLY A 59 7.89 -14.88 -1.82
C GLY A 59 8.43 -13.79 -2.76
N THR A 60 7.57 -13.14 -3.55
CA THR A 60 8.00 -12.04 -4.41
C THR A 60 7.90 -10.71 -3.68
N GLN A 61 9.00 -9.97 -3.60
CA GLN A 61 9.11 -8.67 -2.96
C GLN A 61 9.83 -7.67 -3.86
N TYR A 62 9.29 -6.46 -3.96
CA TYR A 62 9.97 -5.36 -4.66
C TYR A 62 11.18 -4.88 -3.84
N LYS A 63 12.36 -4.93 -4.45
CA LYS A 63 13.57 -4.32 -3.91
C LYS A 63 13.79 -2.91 -4.47
N VAL A 64 13.22 -2.65 -5.64
CA VAL A 64 13.17 -1.32 -6.27
C VAL A 64 11.73 -1.12 -6.74
N PHE A 65 11.14 -0.02 -6.33
CA PHE A 65 9.77 0.30 -6.71
C PHE A 65 9.69 0.83 -8.15
N PRO A 66 8.60 0.51 -8.86
CA PRO A 66 8.39 1.01 -10.20
C PRO A 66 8.19 2.53 -10.22
N LYS A 67 8.72 3.19 -11.24
CA LYS A 67 8.44 4.61 -11.48
C LYS A 67 7.16 4.76 -12.29
N VAL A 68 6.36 5.74 -11.92
CA VAL A 68 5.18 6.14 -12.68
C VAL A 68 5.59 7.11 -13.78
N ASN A 69 5.36 6.74 -15.03
CA ASN A 69 5.76 7.53 -16.19
C ASN A 69 4.64 8.46 -16.72
N ASN A 70 3.49 8.41 -16.07
CA ASN A 70 2.32 9.23 -16.38
C ASN A 70 2.38 10.54 -15.57
N ARG A 71 2.21 11.69 -16.22
CA ARG A 71 2.33 13.01 -15.61
C ARG A 71 1.36 13.22 -14.43
N ASP A 72 0.13 12.71 -14.57
CA ASP A 72 -0.94 12.90 -13.58
C ASP A 72 -1.19 11.63 -12.75
N GLY A 73 -0.37 10.61 -12.94
CA GLY A 73 -0.47 9.35 -12.23
C GLY A 73 0.35 9.30 -10.95
N CYS A 74 0.07 8.31 -10.12
CA CYS A 74 0.84 8.06 -8.92
C CYS A 74 1.04 6.56 -8.67
N LEU A 75 2.03 6.22 -7.84
CA LEU A 75 2.22 4.87 -7.35
C LEU A 75 1.33 4.63 -6.13
N VAL A 76 0.58 3.54 -6.15
CA VAL A 76 -0.23 3.06 -5.01
C VAL A 76 0.32 1.71 -4.57
N ALA A 77 0.63 1.56 -3.29
CA ALA A 77 1.24 0.34 -2.78
C ALA A 77 0.49 -0.26 -1.60
N ASP A 78 0.19 -1.56 -1.71
CA ASP A 78 -0.11 -2.40 -0.56
C ASP A 78 1.19 -2.84 0.09
N MET A 79 1.49 -2.30 1.27
CA MET A 79 2.66 -2.63 2.07
C MET A 79 2.31 -3.41 3.35
N SER A 80 1.15 -4.05 3.40
CA SER A 80 0.66 -4.72 4.62
C SER A 80 1.65 -5.72 5.22
N SER A 81 2.53 -6.32 4.41
CA SER A 81 3.46 -7.35 4.90
C SER A 81 4.88 -6.88 5.14
N ASP A 82 5.27 -5.72 4.63
CA ASP A 82 6.66 -5.26 4.70
C ASP A 82 6.86 -3.77 5.04
N ILE A 83 5.78 -3.05 5.38
CA ILE A 83 5.91 -1.69 5.94
C ILE A 83 6.86 -1.71 7.14
N PHE A 84 7.76 -0.72 7.23
CA PHE A 84 8.81 -0.61 8.26
C PHE A 84 9.86 -1.74 8.29
N SER A 85 9.91 -2.61 7.29
CA SER A 85 10.96 -3.64 7.19
C SER A 85 12.27 -3.10 6.60
N ALA A 86 12.20 -2.02 5.84
CA ALA A 86 13.32 -1.30 5.23
C ALA A 86 12.93 0.16 4.98
N PRO A 87 13.90 1.08 4.86
CA PRO A 87 13.63 2.46 4.49
C PRO A 87 12.99 2.58 3.11
N ILE A 88 12.03 3.47 2.99
CA ILE A 88 11.41 3.85 1.71
C ILE A 88 11.37 5.37 1.59
N ASN A 89 11.41 5.87 0.36
CA ASN A 89 11.10 7.28 0.11
C ASN A 89 9.59 7.43 -0.09
N VAL A 90 8.89 7.91 0.94
CA VAL A 90 7.43 8.07 0.93
C VAL A 90 6.97 8.99 -0.21
N SER A 91 7.79 9.96 -0.62
CA SER A 91 7.47 10.90 -1.71
C SER A 91 7.34 10.24 -3.09
N ASP A 92 7.83 9.00 -3.25
CA ASP A 92 7.67 8.26 -4.51
C ASP A 92 6.24 7.71 -4.70
N PHE A 93 5.40 7.79 -3.67
CA PHE A 93 4.05 7.23 -3.65
C PHE A 93 2.99 8.32 -3.59
N GLY A 94 1.88 8.09 -4.25
CA GLY A 94 0.65 8.84 -4.02
C GLY A 94 -0.16 8.29 -2.85
N LEU A 95 -0.11 6.98 -2.67
CA LEU A 95 -0.79 6.31 -1.57
C LEU A 95 -0.07 5.02 -1.17
N ILE A 96 0.12 4.85 0.13
CA ILE A 96 0.53 3.59 0.74
C ILE A 96 -0.58 3.16 1.71
N TYR A 97 -0.96 1.90 1.68
CA TYR A 97 -1.79 1.34 2.72
C TYR A 97 -1.18 0.04 3.27
N ALA A 98 -1.40 -0.19 4.56
CA ALA A 98 -0.83 -1.33 5.26
C ALA A 98 -1.71 -1.76 6.42
N GLY A 99 -2.27 -2.97 6.34
CA GLY A 99 -2.94 -3.60 7.47
C GLY A 99 -1.92 -3.96 8.56
N ALA A 100 -2.23 -3.64 9.82
CA ALA A 100 -1.27 -3.79 10.92
C ALA A 100 -0.92 -5.24 11.27
N GLN A 101 -1.80 -6.19 10.96
CA GLN A 101 -1.78 -7.58 11.44
C GLN A 101 -0.55 -8.42 11.05
N LYS A 102 0.40 -7.86 10.31
CA LYS A 102 1.65 -8.54 9.95
C LYS A 102 2.86 -7.90 10.63
N ASN A 103 3.20 -6.67 10.27
CA ASN A 103 4.46 -6.07 10.70
C ASN A 103 4.32 -4.89 11.67
N MET A 104 3.11 -4.44 11.97
CA MET A 104 2.87 -3.30 12.88
C MET A 104 2.22 -3.67 14.21
N GLY A 105 1.47 -4.78 14.26
CA GLY A 105 0.73 -5.13 15.47
C GLY A 105 -0.49 -6.03 15.21
N PRO A 106 -1.55 -5.94 16.00
CA PRO A 106 -2.73 -6.78 15.85
C PRO A 106 -3.62 -6.30 14.68
N ALA A 107 -4.53 -7.18 14.27
CA ALA A 107 -5.60 -6.83 13.33
C ALA A 107 -6.50 -5.70 13.88
N GLY A 108 -7.14 -4.96 12.98
CA GLY A 108 -8.11 -3.91 13.30
C GLY A 108 -7.62 -2.50 13.01
N VAL A 109 -6.34 -2.30 12.72
CA VAL A 109 -5.77 -1.02 12.28
C VAL A 109 -5.26 -1.14 10.85
N THR A 110 -5.47 -0.12 10.05
CA THR A 110 -4.84 0.04 8.74
C THR A 110 -4.19 1.41 8.71
N LEU A 111 -2.87 1.42 8.47
CA LEU A 111 -2.14 2.66 8.18
C LEU A 111 -2.43 3.06 6.73
N VAL A 112 -2.76 4.33 6.53
CA VAL A 112 -2.86 4.94 5.20
C VAL A 112 -2.01 6.19 5.17
N ILE A 113 -1.07 6.26 4.24
CA ILE A 113 -0.28 7.44 3.93
C ILE A 113 -0.72 7.89 2.55
N VAL A 114 -1.33 9.06 2.48
CA VAL A 114 -1.91 9.59 1.25
C VAL A 114 -1.37 10.99 0.98
N ARG A 115 -1.03 11.26 -0.27
CA ARG A 115 -0.57 12.58 -0.72
C ARG A 115 -1.75 13.56 -0.68
N ASP A 116 -1.50 14.79 -0.21
CA ASP A 116 -2.55 15.77 0.06
C ASP A 116 -3.46 16.08 -1.15
N ASP A 117 -2.89 16.13 -2.35
CA ASP A 117 -3.67 16.36 -3.57
C ASP A 117 -4.67 15.25 -3.91
N LEU A 118 -4.50 14.05 -3.34
CA LEU A 118 -5.40 12.93 -3.52
C LEU A 118 -6.53 12.89 -2.48
N VAL A 119 -6.38 13.58 -1.35
CA VAL A 119 -7.39 13.63 -0.28
C VAL A 119 -8.64 14.39 -0.72
N HIS A 120 -8.44 15.48 -1.48
CA HIS A 120 -9.50 16.42 -1.82
C HIS A 120 -10.20 16.15 -3.16
N ASN A 121 -9.87 15.04 -3.84
CA ASN A 121 -10.59 14.59 -5.03
C ASN A 121 -11.96 14.02 -4.63
N GLU A 122 -12.84 14.92 -4.18
CA GLU A 122 -14.15 14.56 -3.63
C GLU A 122 -15.06 13.99 -4.71
N LEU A 123 -15.35 12.72 -4.55
CA LEU A 123 -16.43 12.07 -5.26
C LEU A 123 -17.65 12.08 -4.35
N ASP A 124 -18.53 13.08 -4.48
CA ASP A 124 -19.70 13.28 -3.61
C ASP A 124 -20.62 12.06 -3.52
N HIS A 125 -20.56 11.18 -4.50
CA HIS A 125 -21.34 9.95 -4.52
C HIS A 125 -20.74 8.80 -3.68
N LEU A 126 -19.50 8.96 -3.15
CA LEU A 126 -18.91 7.93 -2.32
C LEU A 126 -19.50 7.93 -0.91
N PRO A 127 -19.76 6.75 -0.33
CA PRO A 127 -20.10 6.63 1.08
C PRO A 127 -19.06 7.30 1.98
N THR A 128 -19.52 7.92 3.06
CA THR A 128 -18.69 8.72 3.98
C THR A 128 -17.40 8.02 4.40
N MET A 129 -17.50 6.73 4.76
CA MET A 129 -16.34 5.96 5.23
C MET A 129 -15.34 5.55 4.13
N MET A 130 -15.71 5.71 2.85
CA MET A 130 -14.84 5.45 1.70
C MET A 130 -14.08 6.70 1.24
N ARG A 131 -14.21 7.81 1.95
CA ARG A 131 -13.60 9.10 1.64
C ARG A 131 -12.42 9.36 2.57
N TYR A 132 -11.26 9.62 2.03
CA TYR A 132 -10.07 9.94 2.83
C TYR A 132 -10.21 11.25 3.62
N ASP A 133 -10.88 12.27 3.04
CA ASP A 133 -11.13 13.53 3.71
C ASP A 133 -11.94 13.37 5.01
N THR A 134 -12.85 12.40 5.08
CA THR A 134 -13.58 12.06 6.30
C THR A 134 -12.64 11.70 7.45
N HIS A 135 -11.64 10.87 7.14
CA HIS A 135 -10.67 10.42 8.14
C HIS A 135 -9.68 11.54 8.49
N VAL A 136 -9.20 12.29 7.51
CA VAL A 136 -8.27 13.40 7.72
C VAL A 136 -8.89 14.50 8.58
N LYS A 137 -10.12 14.94 8.27
CA LYS A 137 -10.86 15.97 9.03
C LYS A 137 -11.17 15.61 10.47
N LYS A 138 -11.04 14.36 10.85
CA LYS A 138 -11.36 13.82 12.19
C LYS A 138 -10.18 13.12 12.86
N ASP A 139 -8.95 13.39 12.41
CA ASP A 139 -7.74 12.76 12.95
C ASP A 139 -7.88 11.24 13.10
N SER A 140 -8.45 10.60 12.08
CA SER A 140 -8.78 9.17 12.01
C SER A 140 -9.82 8.68 13.02
N MET A 141 -10.49 9.58 13.76
CA MET A 141 -11.47 9.26 14.80
C MET A 141 -12.90 9.66 14.41
N PHE A 142 -13.29 9.47 13.15
CA PHE A 142 -14.68 9.67 12.74
C PHE A 142 -15.63 8.74 13.49
N ASN A 143 -15.24 7.48 13.66
CA ASN A 143 -15.90 6.51 14.54
C ASN A 143 -14.96 6.12 15.68
N THR A 144 -15.48 5.46 16.71
CA THR A 144 -14.69 4.93 17.82
C THR A 144 -13.61 3.99 17.28
N PRO A 145 -12.31 4.27 17.52
CA PRO A 145 -11.24 3.44 17.03
C PRO A 145 -11.07 2.16 17.86
N PRO A 146 -10.41 1.12 17.32
CA PRO A 146 -10.01 -0.07 18.06
C PRO A 146 -8.83 0.26 19.01
N VAL A 147 -9.12 0.88 20.14
CA VAL A 147 -8.13 1.53 21.05
C VAL A 147 -6.96 0.62 21.40
N LEU A 148 -7.23 -0.65 21.75
CA LEU A 148 -6.18 -1.61 22.09
C LEU A 148 -5.22 -1.85 20.91
N SER A 149 -5.77 -2.02 19.71
CA SER A 149 -4.96 -2.26 18.52
C SER A 149 -4.10 -1.03 18.16
N VAL A 150 -4.65 0.18 18.29
CA VAL A 150 -3.92 1.42 18.10
C VAL A 150 -2.80 1.57 19.13
N PHE A 151 -3.09 1.25 20.41
CA PHE A 151 -2.09 1.27 21.47
C PHE A 151 -0.91 0.33 21.17
N VAL A 152 -1.19 -0.91 20.77
CA VAL A 152 -0.11 -1.88 20.44
C VAL A 152 0.69 -1.42 19.23
N VAL A 153 0.03 -0.88 18.19
CA VAL A 153 0.77 -0.29 17.03
C VAL A 153 1.71 0.82 17.50
N ASN A 154 1.24 1.71 18.38
CA ASN A 154 2.08 2.78 18.93
C ASN A 154 3.30 2.23 19.68
N GLU A 155 3.12 1.20 20.51
CA GLU A 155 4.24 0.57 21.23
C GLU A 155 5.21 -0.14 20.27
N THR A 156 4.71 -0.75 19.19
CA THR A 156 5.57 -1.32 18.14
C THR A 156 6.41 -0.24 17.45
N LEU A 157 5.82 0.91 17.14
CA LEU A 157 6.54 2.02 16.51
C LEU A 157 7.62 2.59 17.43
N LYS A 158 7.33 2.77 18.71
CA LYS A 158 8.32 3.16 19.73
C LYS A 158 9.46 2.15 19.80
N TRP A 159 9.13 0.86 19.83
CA TRP A 159 10.16 -0.19 19.82
C TRP A 159 11.05 -0.10 18.59
N ILE A 160 10.51 0.17 17.39
CA ILE A 160 11.31 0.38 16.17
C ILE A 160 12.25 1.58 16.35
N GLU A 161 11.78 2.69 16.92
CA GLU A 161 12.61 3.86 17.22
C GLU A 161 13.73 3.52 18.19
N ASP A 162 13.43 2.81 19.28
CA ASP A 162 14.40 2.37 20.30
C ASP A 162 15.46 1.42 19.73
N GLN A 163 15.12 0.64 18.68
CA GLN A 163 16.10 -0.20 17.98
C GLN A 163 17.02 0.59 17.02
N GLY A 164 16.86 1.90 16.92
CA GLY A 164 17.62 2.75 16.00
C GLY A 164 16.93 2.99 14.64
N GLY A 165 15.61 2.78 14.60
CA GLY A 165 14.77 3.06 13.45
C GLY A 165 14.80 2.00 12.36
N VAL A 166 14.12 2.29 11.25
CA VAL A 166 13.89 1.34 10.14
C VAL A 166 15.20 0.87 9.49
N VAL A 167 16.25 1.67 9.49
CA VAL A 167 17.58 1.29 8.96
C VAL A 167 18.17 0.15 9.79
N SER A 168 18.06 0.23 11.10
CA SER A 168 18.54 -0.82 12.02
C SER A 168 17.72 -2.11 11.85
N ILE A 169 16.40 -1.98 11.69
CA ILE A 169 15.52 -3.13 11.42
C ILE A 169 15.92 -3.80 10.10
N GLU A 170 16.15 -3.04 9.03
CA GLU A 170 16.62 -3.60 7.75
C GLU A 170 17.92 -4.40 7.91
N ASN A 171 18.88 -3.87 8.65
CA ASN A 171 20.16 -4.55 8.89
C ASN A 171 20.00 -5.84 9.70
N SER A 172 19.04 -5.86 10.63
CA SER A 172 18.73 -7.06 11.43
C SER A 172 17.98 -8.13 10.62
N ASN A 173 17.30 -7.73 9.53
CA ASN A 173 16.55 -8.62 8.65
C ASN A 173 17.42 -9.29 7.57
N LYS A 174 18.67 -8.83 7.38
CA LYS A 174 19.64 -9.37 6.40
C LYS A 174 20.46 -10.50 6.99
#